data_123ebdaf524e28192fc6b3a2d9cac548
#
_entry.id   123ebdaf524e28192fc6b3a2d9cac548
#
_cell.length_a   1.000
_cell.length_b   1.000
_cell.length_c   1.000
_cell.angle_alpha   90.00
_cell.angle_beta   90.00
_cell.angle_gamma   90.00
#
_symmetry.space_group_name_H-M   'P 1'
#
loop_
_entity.id
_entity.type
_entity.pdbx_description
1 polymer ?
#
loop_
_entity_poly.entity_id
_entity_poly.type
_entity_poly.pdbx_seq_one_letter_code
_entity_poly.pdbx_strand_id
1 'polypeptide(L)'
;MEKNNWKGWLYLLPASVFLGLFLVYPLIDVLTYSFEEGYNFASQTYFGTGLYNYHYVLRDPYFLQALKNTLLLVLITVPLSTGLAMLISVGLSSIQKLRELYQTVYFLPYVTNTLAVGLVFMIFFKRTPYSDGLVNLVLSWFGAGPVDFIDGPYWAKMFVLCFYTIWVVLPFKILILTGALASV
;
A
#
# COMPACT_ATOMS: atom_id res chain seq x y z
N MET A 1 1.42 -39.14 23.24
CA MET A 1 1.70 -38.16 24.32
C MET A 1 1.12 -36.81 23.88
N GLU A 2 -0.10 -36.50 24.21
CA GLU A 2 -0.66 -35.16 24.08
C GLU A 2 0.04 -34.25 25.09
N LYS A 3 1.01 -33.48 24.61
CA LYS A 3 1.62 -32.42 25.41
C LYS A 3 0.56 -31.34 25.61
N ASN A 4 0.09 -31.22 26.83
CA ASN A 4 -0.80 -30.19 27.32
C ASN A 4 -0.29 -28.80 26.88
N ASN A 5 -0.85 -28.22 25.81
CA ASN A 5 -0.39 -26.98 25.18
C ASN A 5 -0.75 -25.71 25.98
N TRP A 6 -1.21 -25.86 27.23
CA TRP A 6 -1.60 -24.75 28.12
C TRP A 6 -0.48 -23.74 28.33
N LYS A 7 0.76 -24.18 28.42
CA LYS A 7 1.92 -23.29 28.57
C LYS A 7 2.10 -22.37 27.36
N GLY A 8 1.83 -22.87 26.15
CA GLY A 8 1.85 -22.07 24.92
C GLY A 8 0.82 -20.95 24.93
N TRP A 9 -0.40 -21.26 25.41
CA TRP A 9 -1.47 -20.24 25.54
C TRP A 9 -1.13 -19.16 26.55
N LEU A 10 -0.47 -19.50 27.67
CA LEU A 10 -0.01 -18.53 28.67
C LEU A 10 1.02 -17.55 28.09
N TYR A 11 1.94 -18.01 27.25
CA TYR A 11 2.91 -17.12 26.57
C TYR A 11 2.24 -16.19 25.55
N LEU A 12 1.17 -16.63 24.91
CA LEU A 12 0.41 -15.81 23.95
C LEU A 12 -0.61 -14.88 24.63
N LEU A 13 -0.96 -15.11 25.89
CA LEU A 13 -2.00 -14.39 26.60
C LEU A 13 -1.79 -12.87 26.61
N PRO A 14 -0.61 -12.31 26.92
CA PRO A 14 -0.41 -10.85 26.88
C PRO A 14 -0.69 -10.28 25.50
N ALA A 15 -0.14 -10.89 24.45
CA ALA A 15 -0.35 -10.45 23.08
C ALA A 15 -1.83 -10.57 22.66
N SER A 16 -2.50 -11.65 23.03
CA SER A 16 -3.92 -11.88 22.74
C SER A 16 -4.82 -10.86 23.45
N VAL A 17 -4.49 -10.47 24.69
CA VAL A 17 -5.23 -9.43 25.42
C VAL A 17 -5.08 -8.08 24.71
N PHE A 18 -3.87 -7.67 24.32
CA PHE A 18 -3.66 -6.43 23.56
C PHE A 18 -4.40 -6.45 22.22
N LEU A 19 -4.32 -7.54 21.47
CA LEU A 19 -5.07 -7.70 20.22
C LEU A 19 -6.59 -7.63 20.46
N GLY A 20 -7.07 -8.29 21.53
CA GLY A 20 -8.49 -8.24 21.89
C GLY A 20 -8.98 -6.83 22.20
N LEU A 21 -8.23 -6.08 23.02
CA LEU A 21 -8.62 -4.73 23.46
C LEU A 21 -8.45 -3.67 22.35
N PHE A 22 -7.35 -3.71 21.60
CA PHE A 22 -7.03 -2.62 20.67
C PHE A 22 -7.36 -2.92 19.21
N LEU A 23 -7.68 -4.17 18.87
CA LEU A 23 -8.05 -4.53 17.51
C LEU A 23 -9.46 -5.13 17.44
N VAL A 24 -9.74 -6.20 18.20
CA VAL A 24 -11.03 -6.91 18.08
C VAL A 24 -12.17 -6.06 18.64
N TYR A 25 -12.01 -5.45 19.81
CA TYR A 25 -13.04 -4.62 20.43
C TYR A 25 -13.43 -3.43 19.54
N PRO A 26 -12.49 -2.57 19.06
CA PRO A 26 -12.83 -1.50 18.14
C PRO A 26 -13.44 -1.96 16.81
N LEU A 27 -13.06 -3.14 16.30
CA LEU A 27 -13.69 -3.70 15.10
C LEU A 27 -15.15 -4.06 15.32
N ILE A 28 -15.49 -4.61 16.50
CA ILE A 28 -16.88 -4.89 16.87
C ILE A 28 -17.67 -3.57 16.99
N ASP A 29 -17.10 -2.55 17.64
CA ASP A 29 -17.73 -1.23 17.76
C ASP A 29 -17.99 -0.60 16.38
N VAL A 30 -17.01 -0.62 15.47
CA VAL A 30 -17.18 -0.13 14.09
C VAL A 30 -18.28 -0.89 13.38
N LEU A 31 -18.36 -2.21 13.55
CA LEU A 31 -19.44 -3.02 13.00
C LEU A 31 -20.81 -2.62 13.54
N THR A 32 -20.94 -2.39 14.86
CA THR A 32 -22.20 -1.94 15.45
C THR A 32 -22.59 -0.56 14.93
N TYR A 33 -21.68 0.42 14.95
CA TYR A 33 -21.92 1.76 14.41
C TYR A 33 -22.31 1.77 12.93
N SER A 34 -21.82 0.80 12.16
CA SER A 34 -22.20 0.72 10.73
C SER A 34 -23.69 0.48 10.50
N PHE A 35 -24.37 -0.12 11.48
CA PHE A 35 -25.82 -0.35 11.46
C PHE A 35 -26.62 0.77 12.15
N GLU A 36 -25.99 1.66 12.91
CA GLU A 36 -26.64 2.76 13.62
C GLU A 36 -26.86 3.94 12.69
N GLU A 37 -28.13 4.17 12.31
CA GLU A 37 -28.50 5.20 11.37
C GLU A 37 -28.49 6.60 12.01
N GLY A 38 -27.77 7.54 11.39
CA GLY A 38 -27.67 8.92 11.87
C GLY A 38 -26.93 9.07 13.19
N TYR A 39 -25.93 8.22 13.43
CA TYR A 39 -25.12 8.28 14.65
C TYR A 39 -24.44 9.64 14.85
N ASN A 40 -24.66 10.25 16.00
CA ASN A 40 -24.04 11.50 16.39
C ASN A 40 -22.98 11.25 17.47
N PHE A 41 -21.72 11.48 17.12
CA PHE A 41 -20.60 11.27 18.04
C PHE A 41 -20.62 12.15 19.29
N ALA A 42 -21.16 13.37 19.22
CA ALA A 42 -21.17 14.29 20.33
C ALA A 42 -22.20 13.90 21.40
N SER A 43 -23.38 13.42 20.98
CA SER A 43 -24.46 13.00 21.87
C SER A 43 -24.54 11.51 22.11
N GLN A 44 -23.75 10.71 21.37
CA GLN A 44 -23.80 9.25 21.37
C GLN A 44 -25.21 8.68 21.14
N THR A 45 -25.97 9.35 20.26
CA THR A 45 -27.34 8.97 19.92
C THR A 45 -27.45 8.59 18.45
N TYR A 46 -28.41 7.75 18.13
CA TYR A 46 -28.75 7.34 16.76
C TYR A 46 -30.28 7.28 16.60
N PHE A 47 -30.77 7.34 15.39
CA PHE A 47 -32.20 7.34 15.10
C PHE A 47 -32.79 5.93 15.06
N GLY A 48 -32.02 4.94 14.69
CA GLY A 48 -32.44 3.56 14.58
C GLY A 48 -31.31 2.66 14.08
N THR A 49 -31.58 1.38 13.98
CA THR A 49 -30.65 0.38 13.45
C THR A 49 -31.16 -0.14 12.11
N GLY A 50 -30.31 -0.13 11.08
CA GLY A 50 -30.70 -0.57 9.76
C GLY A 50 -29.55 -0.58 8.76
N LEU A 51 -29.89 -0.64 7.47
CA LEU A 51 -28.92 -0.72 6.37
C LEU A 51 -28.79 0.62 5.60
N TYR A 52 -29.33 1.71 6.12
CA TYR A 52 -29.30 3.00 5.46
C TYR A 52 -27.88 3.47 5.14
N ASN A 53 -26.95 3.33 6.07
CA ASN A 53 -25.55 3.72 5.89
C ASN A 53 -24.92 2.97 4.71
N TYR A 54 -25.16 1.67 4.59
CA TYR A 54 -24.66 0.84 3.48
C TYR A 54 -25.27 1.27 2.13
N HIS A 55 -26.58 1.53 2.14
CA HIS A 55 -27.27 1.97 0.95
C HIS A 55 -26.80 3.36 0.48
N TYR A 56 -26.55 4.25 1.44
CA TYR A 56 -26.00 5.58 1.17
C TYR A 56 -24.59 5.49 0.55
N VAL A 57 -23.68 4.76 1.19
CA VAL A 57 -22.30 4.60 0.71
C VAL A 57 -22.24 3.93 -0.66
N LEU A 58 -23.03 2.88 -0.89
CA LEU A 58 -23.05 2.17 -2.18
C LEU A 58 -23.61 3.01 -3.33
N ARG A 59 -24.36 4.07 -3.04
CA ARG A 59 -24.86 5.03 -4.04
C ARG A 59 -23.98 6.26 -4.20
N ASP A 60 -22.99 6.44 -3.31
CA ASP A 60 -22.06 7.56 -3.40
C ASP A 60 -21.13 7.38 -4.61
N PRO A 61 -21.14 8.30 -5.59
CA PRO A 61 -20.25 8.25 -6.74
C PRO A 61 -18.77 8.27 -6.35
N TYR A 62 -18.40 8.97 -5.27
CA TYR A 62 -17.02 9.04 -4.79
C TYR A 62 -16.55 7.70 -4.22
N PHE A 63 -17.43 6.99 -3.50
CA PHE A 63 -17.15 5.66 -3.02
C PHE A 63 -16.91 4.66 -4.16
N LEU A 64 -17.79 4.67 -5.15
CA LEU A 64 -17.67 3.81 -6.33
C LEU A 64 -16.40 4.12 -7.13
N GLN A 65 -16.06 5.41 -7.26
CA GLN A 65 -14.81 5.82 -7.91
C GLN A 65 -13.58 5.38 -7.10
N ALA A 66 -13.60 5.51 -5.78
CA ALA A 66 -12.53 5.05 -4.90
C ALA A 66 -12.34 3.52 -4.99
N LEU A 67 -13.44 2.76 -5.00
CA LEU A 67 -13.40 1.31 -5.16
C LEU A 67 -12.77 0.92 -6.51
N LYS A 68 -13.18 1.56 -7.60
CA LYS A 68 -12.61 1.36 -8.93
C LYS A 68 -11.10 1.66 -8.95
N ASN A 69 -10.69 2.79 -8.37
CA ASN A 69 -9.28 3.18 -8.28
C ASN A 69 -8.46 2.14 -7.52
N THR A 70 -8.99 1.67 -6.38
CA THR A 70 -8.33 0.66 -5.54
C THR A 70 -8.19 -0.67 -6.29
N LEU A 71 -9.25 -1.12 -6.96
CA LEU A 71 -9.21 -2.34 -7.76
C LEU A 71 -8.19 -2.26 -8.89
N LEU A 72 -8.14 -1.15 -9.63
CA LEU A 72 -7.15 -0.94 -10.68
C LEU A 72 -5.73 -0.92 -10.11
N LEU A 73 -5.51 -0.21 -9.00
CA LEU A 73 -4.21 -0.21 -8.32
C LEU A 73 -3.78 -1.64 -7.95
N VAL A 74 -4.63 -2.40 -7.29
CA VAL A 74 -4.31 -3.78 -6.87
C VAL A 74 -4.03 -4.66 -8.07
N LEU A 75 -4.89 -4.64 -9.10
CA LEU A 75 -4.74 -5.48 -10.30
C LEU A 75 -3.47 -5.19 -11.10
N ILE A 76 -2.99 -3.96 -11.08
CA ILE A 76 -1.75 -3.57 -11.79
C ILE A 76 -0.53 -3.78 -10.89
N THR A 77 -0.57 -3.22 -9.66
CA THR A 77 0.66 -3.15 -8.84
C THR A 77 1.05 -4.47 -8.22
N VAL A 78 0.08 -5.31 -7.83
CA VAL A 78 0.38 -6.59 -7.16
C VAL A 78 1.07 -7.58 -8.11
N PRO A 79 0.53 -7.89 -9.31
CA PRO A 79 1.19 -8.80 -10.22
C PRO A 79 2.54 -8.25 -10.70
N LEU A 80 2.59 -6.95 -11.06
CA LEU A 80 3.79 -6.33 -11.60
C LEU A 80 4.92 -6.30 -10.56
N SER A 81 4.64 -5.83 -9.34
CA SER A 81 5.64 -5.78 -8.27
C SER A 81 6.11 -7.18 -7.84
N THR A 82 5.21 -8.17 -7.84
CA THR A 82 5.58 -9.55 -7.48
C THR A 82 6.42 -10.19 -8.57
N GLY A 83 6.03 -10.02 -9.84
CA GLY A 83 6.81 -10.50 -10.98
C GLY A 83 8.21 -9.87 -11.05
N LEU A 84 8.29 -8.54 -10.90
CA LEU A 84 9.58 -7.84 -10.85
C LEU A 84 10.42 -8.29 -9.66
N ALA A 85 9.84 -8.42 -8.47
CA ALA A 85 10.54 -8.89 -7.29
C ALA A 85 11.09 -10.31 -7.49
N MET A 86 10.32 -11.19 -8.12
CA MET A 86 10.75 -12.55 -8.40
C MET A 86 11.91 -12.58 -9.41
N LEU A 87 11.83 -11.82 -10.50
CA LEU A 87 12.91 -11.70 -11.47
C LEU A 87 14.20 -11.19 -10.85
N ILE A 88 14.10 -10.12 -10.02
CA ILE A 88 15.25 -9.55 -9.32
C ILE A 88 15.82 -10.55 -8.29
N SER A 89 14.97 -11.25 -7.54
CA SER A 89 15.39 -12.21 -6.52
C SER A 89 16.11 -13.42 -7.15
N VAL A 90 15.62 -13.93 -8.27
CA VAL A 90 16.30 -14.98 -9.03
C VAL A 90 17.66 -14.48 -9.55
N GLY A 91 17.71 -13.28 -10.11
CA GLY A 91 18.97 -12.66 -10.53
C GLY A 91 19.97 -12.49 -9.38
N LEU A 92 19.50 -12.03 -8.20
CA LEU A 92 20.34 -11.89 -7.00
C LEU A 92 20.82 -13.23 -6.43
N SER A 93 20.01 -14.28 -6.54
CA SER A 93 20.40 -15.61 -6.06
C SER A 93 21.57 -16.21 -6.85
N SER A 94 21.73 -15.82 -8.12
CA SER A 94 22.85 -16.25 -8.98
C SER A 94 24.15 -15.47 -8.72
N ILE A 95 24.09 -14.32 -8.03
CA ILE A 95 25.26 -13.48 -7.75
C ILE A 95 25.87 -13.87 -6.41
N GLN A 96 27.09 -14.43 -6.41
CA GLN A 96 27.80 -14.79 -5.19
C GLN A 96 28.60 -13.60 -4.60
N LYS A 97 29.18 -12.77 -5.46
CA LYS A 97 29.96 -11.59 -5.01
C LYS A 97 29.05 -10.38 -4.84
N LEU A 98 29.25 -9.61 -3.76
CA LEU A 98 28.51 -8.38 -3.47
C LEU A 98 27.00 -8.56 -3.22
N ARG A 99 26.53 -9.77 -2.99
CA ARG A 99 25.10 -10.06 -2.72
C ARG A 99 24.55 -9.19 -1.57
N GLU A 100 25.29 -9.06 -0.48
CA GLU A 100 24.89 -8.26 0.68
C GLU A 100 24.80 -6.77 0.35
N LEU A 101 25.72 -6.27 -0.49
CA LEU A 101 25.69 -4.88 -0.94
C LEU A 101 24.43 -4.62 -1.78
N TYR A 102 24.11 -5.50 -2.74
CA TYR A 102 22.89 -5.37 -3.54
C TYR A 102 21.64 -5.43 -2.68
N GLN A 103 21.56 -6.37 -1.73
CA GLN A 103 20.44 -6.45 -0.79
C GLN A 103 20.29 -5.15 0.00
N THR A 104 21.37 -4.58 0.49
CA THR A 104 21.35 -3.30 1.22
C THR A 104 20.86 -2.17 0.34
N VAL A 105 21.36 -2.04 -0.89
CA VAL A 105 20.92 -1.00 -1.83
C VAL A 105 19.44 -1.12 -2.18
N TYR A 106 18.96 -2.33 -2.44
CA TYR A 106 17.54 -2.56 -2.73
C TYR A 106 16.65 -2.32 -1.51
N PHE A 107 17.18 -2.48 -0.29
CA PHE A 107 16.39 -2.28 0.93
C PHE A 107 16.34 -0.82 1.38
N LEU A 108 17.26 0.03 0.94
CA LEU A 108 17.28 1.46 1.27
C LEU A 108 15.93 2.17 1.07
N PRO A 109 15.21 1.99 -0.04
CA PRO A 109 13.91 2.63 -0.23
C PRO A 109 12.87 2.25 0.83
N TYR A 110 12.93 1.04 1.35
CA TYR A 110 11.98 0.56 2.35
C TYR A 110 12.16 1.22 3.73
N VAL A 111 13.41 1.52 4.11
CA VAL A 111 13.72 2.17 5.39
C VAL A 111 13.69 3.69 5.31
N THR A 112 13.55 4.25 4.11
CA THR A 112 13.50 5.70 3.92
C THR A 112 12.13 6.24 4.34
N ASN A 113 12.11 7.45 4.89
CA ASN A 113 10.88 8.11 5.29
C ASN A 113 9.92 8.28 4.10
N THR A 114 8.73 7.69 4.21
CA THR A 114 7.72 7.67 3.14
C THR A 114 7.29 9.07 2.70
N LEU A 115 7.22 10.05 3.61
CA LEU A 115 6.88 11.44 3.26
C LEU A 115 7.98 12.07 2.41
N ALA A 116 9.26 11.87 2.78
CA ALA A 116 10.38 12.39 2.01
C ALA A 116 10.39 11.80 0.60
N VAL A 117 10.18 10.50 0.47
CA VAL A 117 10.06 9.82 -0.82
C VAL A 117 8.90 10.38 -1.63
N GLY A 118 7.72 10.56 -1.02
CA GLY A 118 6.56 11.15 -1.69
C GLY A 118 6.83 12.56 -2.23
N LEU A 119 7.54 13.39 -1.46
CA LEU A 119 7.94 14.72 -1.92
C LEU A 119 8.93 14.68 -3.11
N VAL A 120 9.88 13.76 -3.09
CA VAL A 120 10.79 13.55 -4.21
C VAL A 120 10.04 13.14 -5.47
N PHE A 121 9.11 12.19 -5.35
CA PHE A 121 8.24 11.79 -6.45
C PHE A 121 7.40 12.97 -6.97
N MET A 122 6.85 13.77 -6.06
CA MET A 122 6.11 14.96 -6.43
C MET A 122 6.96 15.91 -7.28
N ILE A 123 8.21 16.20 -6.87
CA ILE A 123 9.12 17.05 -7.63
C ILE A 123 9.44 16.46 -9.01
N PHE A 124 9.61 15.14 -9.11
CA PHE A 124 9.95 14.49 -10.37
C PHE A 124 8.80 14.53 -11.38
N PHE A 125 7.56 14.39 -10.91
CA PHE A 125 6.39 14.26 -11.76
C PHE A 125 5.56 15.55 -11.90
N LYS A 126 5.76 16.54 -10.99
CA LYS A 126 4.95 17.76 -10.99
C LYS A 126 5.39 18.69 -12.10
N ARG A 127 4.42 19.12 -12.90
CA ARG A 127 4.55 20.20 -13.85
C ARG A 127 4.17 21.51 -13.20
N THR A 128 4.97 22.56 -13.43
CA THR A 128 4.70 23.94 -13.00
C THR A 128 4.88 24.88 -14.19
N PRO A 129 4.43 26.15 -14.12
CA PRO A 129 4.67 27.13 -15.18
C PRO A 129 6.17 27.39 -15.46
N TYR A 130 7.03 27.05 -14.49
CA TYR A 130 8.48 27.32 -14.55
C TYR A 130 9.34 26.06 -14.73
N SER A 131 8.74 24.88 -14.60
CA SER A 131 9.47 23.61 -14.68
C SER A 131 8.51 22.47 -15.06
N ASP A 132 8.89 21.70 -16.05
CA ASP A 132 8.11 20.52 -16.48
C ASP A 132 8.34 19.28 -15.61
N GLY A 133 9.27 19.33 -14.66
CA GLY A 133 9.67 18.17 -13.83
C GLY A 133 10.65 17.24 -14.55
N LEU A 134 11.37 16.43 -13.76
CA LEU A 134 12.43 15.56 -14.31
C LEU A 134 11.92 14.53 -15.30
N VAL A 135 10.73 13.96 -15.04
CA VAL A 135 10.16 12.94 -15.92
C VAL A 135 9.84 13.51 -17.29
N ASN A 136 9.27 14.71 -17.36
CA ASN A 136 9.00 15.37 -18.64
C ASN A 136 10.29 15.79 -19.36
N LEU A 137 11.33 16.14 -18.63
CA LEU A 137 12.63 16.41 -19.22
C LEU A 137 13.18 15.16 -19.92
N VAL A 138 13.07 14.00 -19.30
CA VAL A 138 13.47 12.72 -19.93
C VAL A 138 12.56 12.39 -21.13
N LEU A 139 11.25 12.59 -21.01
CA LEU A 139 10.31 12.36 -22.10
C LEU A 139 10.60 13.25 -23.33
N SER A 140 11.03 14.48 -23.10
CA SER A 140 11.39 15.41 -24.20
C SER A 140 12.57 14.91 -25.03
N TRP A 141 13.52 14.16 -24.46
CA TRP A 141 14.62 13.54 -25.20
C TRP A 141 14.14 12.51 -26.22
N PHE A 142 12.97 11.91 -25.98
CA PHE A 142 12.31 10.97 -26.90
C PHE A 142 11.28 11.64 -27.80
N GLY A 143 11.22 12.99 -27.82
CA GLY A 143 10.27 13.74 -28.62
C GLY A 143 8.84 13.75 -28.11
N ALA A 144 8.59 13.26 -26.88
CA ALA A 144 7.28 13.30 -26.25
C ALA A 144 6.99 14.70 -25.68
N GLY A 145 5.76 15.17 -25.84
CA GLY A 145 5.30 16.43 -25.23
C GLY A 145 5.16 16.31 -23.71
N PRO A 146 5.19 17.45 -22.98
CA PRO A 146 5.07 17.45 -21.54
C PRO A 146 3.68 16.98 -21.09
N VAL A 147 3.65 16.05 -20.13
CA VAL A 147 2.45 15.49 -19.52
C VAL A 147 2.30 16.04 -18.10
N ASP A 148 1.10 16.47 -17.74
CA ASP A 148 0.80 16.80 -16.35
C ASP A 148 0.39 15.51 -15.62
N PHE A 149 1.32 14.96 -14.86
CA PHE A 149 1.13 13.70 -14.15
C PHE A 149 0.37 13.85 -12.83
N ILE A 150 0.39 15.04 -12.22
CA ILE A 150 -0.19 15.26 -10.88
C ILE A 150 -1.59 15.87 -10.99
N ASP A 151 -1.74 16.92 -11.78
CA ASP A 151 -3.01 17.66 -11.89
C ASP A 151 -3.74 17.36 -13.20
N GLY A 152 -3.11 16.60 -14.10
CA GLY A 152 -3.60 16.27 -15.44
C GLY A 152 -4.62 15.12 -15.52
N PRO A 153 -4.62 14.37 -16.62
CA PRO A 153 -5.63 13.35 -16.89
C PRO A 153 -5.54 12.15 -15.94
N TYR A 154 -6.65 11.45 -15.76
CA TYR A 154 -6.79 10.31 -14.86
C TYR A 154 -5.72 9.23 -15.05
N TRP A 155 -5.40 8.88 -16.29
CA TRP A 155 -4.39 7.86 -16.59
C TRP A 155 -2.98 8.24 -16.10
N ALA A 156 -2.63 9.53 -16.20
CA ALA A 156 -1.33 10.02 -15.76
C ALA A 156 -1.20 9.95 -14.23
N LYS A 157 -2.24 10.35 -13.50
CA LYS A 157 -2.32 10.21 -12.03
C LYS A 157 -2.21 8.75 -11.61
N MET A 158 -2.95 7.86 -12.27
CA MET A 158 -2.94 6.43 -11.98
C MET A 158 -1.56 5.81 -12.28
N PHE A 159 -0.89 6.25 -13.35
CA PHE A 159 0.48 5.82 -13.66
C PHE A 159 1.45 6.17 -12.52
N VAL A 160 1.45 7.41 -12.04
CA VAL A 160 2.33 7.83 -10.92
C VAL A 160 2.03 7.03 -9.67
N LEU A 161 0.76 6.84 -9.32
CA LEU A 161 0.36 6.05 -8.15
C LEU A 161 0.81 4.59 -8.27
N CYS A 162 0.63 3.97 -9.42
CA CYS A 162 1.11 2.60 -9.66
C CYS A 162 2.63 2.52 -9.57
N PHE A 163 3.34 3.43 -10.21
CA PHE A 163 4.80 3.46 -10.21
C PHE A 163 5.36 3.66 -8.80
N TYR A 164 4.83 4.62 -8.05
CA TYR A 164 5.18 4.86 -6.65
C TYR A 164 4.92 3.63 -5.78
N THR A 165 3.73 3.04 -5.90
CA THR A 165 3.34 1.88 -5.10
C THR A 165 4.26 0.68 -5.38
N ILE A 166 4.54 0.40 -6.66
CA ILE A 166 5.47 -0.68 -7.04
C ILE A 166 6.85 -0.41 -6.44
N TRP A 167 7.37 0.81 -6.58
CA TRP A 167 8.69 1.17 -6.09
C TRP A 167 8.83 1.01 -4.57
N VAL A 168 7.81 1.41 -3.80
CA VAL A 168 7.81 1.31 -2.32
C VAL A 168 7.74 -0.14 -1.84
N VAL A 169 6.91 -0.99 -2.47
CA VAL A 169 6.71 -2.37 -1.99
C VAL A 169 7.75 -3.36 -2.53
N LEU A 170 8.42 -3.01 -3.63
CA LEU A 170 9.37 -3.87 -4.32
C LEU A 170 10.52 -4.35 -3.42
N PRO A 171 11.19 -3.50 -2.62
CA PRO A 171 12.31 -3.89 -1.76
C PRO A 171 11.96 -5.00 -0.77
N PHE A 172 10.82 -4.86 -0.10
CA PHE A 172 10.36 -5.83 0.88
C PHE A 172 10.02 -7.19 0.24
N LYS A 173 9.39 -7.16 -0.95
CA LYS A 173 9.12 -8.38 -1.72
C LYS A 173 10.41 -9.07 -2.17
N ILE A 174 11.40 -8.31 -2.63
CA ILE A 174 12.72 -8.86 -3.00
C ILE A 174 13.38 -9.54 -1.80
N LEU A 175 13.34 -8.90 -0.63
CA LEU A 175 13.93 -9.45 0.60
C LEU A 175 13.30 -10.80 0.97
N ILE A 176 11.97 -10.88 1.00
CA ILE A 176 11.25 -12.12 1.33
C ILE A 176 11.55 -13.23 0.30
N LEU A 177 11.45 -12.91 -0.98
CA LEU A 177 11.67 -13.90 -2.04
C LEU A 177 13.11 -14.38 -2.11
N THR A 178 14.08 -13.50 -1.89
CA THR A 178 15.50 -13.89 -1.83
C THR A 178 15.79 -14.78 -0.62
N GLY A 179 15.15 -14.50 0.53
CA GLY A 179 15.22 -15.36 1.71
C GLY A 179 14.60 -16.74 1.47
N ALA A 180 13.43 -16.78 0.83
CA ALA A 180 12.78 -18.04 0.46
C ALA A 180 13.62 -18.88 -0.52
N LEU A 181 14.21 -18.24 -1.56
CA LEU A 181 15.10 -18.93 -2.49
C LEU A 181 16.40 -19.46 -1.85
N ALA A 182 16.87 -18.83 -0.76
CA ALA A 182 18.03 -19.30 -0.05
C ALA A 182 17.76 -20.54 0.85
N SER A 183 16.50 -20.86 1.09
CA SER A 183 16.07 -22.02 1.90
C SER A 183 15.77 -23.28 1.08
N VAL A 184 15.82 -23.19 -0.25
CA VAL A 184 15.64 -24.28 -1.19
C VAL A 184 16.98 -24.80 -1.68
#